data_c4bd15e0531b94270743aa74b98e3559
#
_entry.id   c4bd15e0531b94270743aa74b98e3559
#
_cell.length_a   1.000
_cell.length_b   1.000
_cell.length_c   1.000
_cell.angle_alpha   90.00
_cell.angle_beta   90.00
_cell.angle_gamma   90.00
#
_symmetry.space_group_name_H-M   'P 1'
#
loop_
_entity.id
_entity.type
_entity.pdbx_description
1 polymer ?
#
loop_
_entity_poly.entity_id
_entity_poly.type
_entity_poly.pdbx_seq_one_letter_code
_entity_poly.pdbx_strand_id
1 'polypeptide(L)'
;MIGGGIAGLASAAALRRAGYDVTVYEQAPAIAPMGTALSIWDNAMAGLDWIGCGDAVRGASAPITQVALSRRDGKYLFGPVALEGMDAWLPMRSHLQAVLADCLGRDRLRLGVRVDGIGEQGDKVEIAIAGSPVDAVDLCVGADGIHSAKASELLGNVPQYRGYLGALGVARAVDDGWPQGLGEEIWHGTERFGLFDAGEGRRYWFYMRSEKDPAALSGIDLAFVQQRAAGWADPIGHALAATDPAATIPVAIHARATPRRLGQGRIICVGDAAHAMEPNQGQGGCQGIEDAWALGVLAGRLSPEAILPEFERQRLPRLKAVMRDSMLVGRVAHSPRSWERGMVRAIFAATPQRIDASQLRRRLRPPVYAE
;
A
#
# COMPACT_ATOMS: atom_id res chain seq x y z
N MET A 1 -20.11 -0.42 -1.89
CA MET A 1 -18.70 -0.39 -1.50
C MET A 1 -18.56 0.07 -0.07
N ILE A 2 -17.81 -0.63 0.77
CA ILE A 2 -17.57 -0.27 2.17
C ILE A 2 -16.11 0.13 2.33
N GLY A 3 -15.86 1.39 2.71
CA GLY A 3 -14.55 2.00 2.84
C GLY A 3 -14.13 2.84 1.63
N GLY A 4 -13.78 4.11 1.89
CA GLY A 4 -13.30 5.12 0.93
C GLY A 4 -11.78 5.25 0.88
N GLY A 5 -11.03 4.20 1.25
CA GLY A 5 -9.59 4.12 1.07
C GLY A 5 -9.19 3.91 -0.40
N ILE A 6 -7.89 3.81 -0.66
CA ILE A 6 -7.35 3.66 -2.03
C ILE A 6 -7.96 2.46 -2.75
N ALA A 7 -7.96 1.27 -2.12
CA ALA A 7 -8.54 0.06 -2.73
C ALA A 7 -10.05 0.20 -2.97
N GLY A 8 -10.78 0.82 -2.03
CA GLY A 8 -12.21 1.03 -2.16
C GLY A 8 -12.57 2.00 -3.28
N LEU A 9 -11.92 3.15 -3.34
CA LEU A 9 -12.16 4.13 -4.40
C LEU A 9 -11.76 3.61 -5.78
N ALA A 10 -10.61 2.94 -5.88
CA ALA A 10 -10.18 2.32 -7.13
C ALA A 10 -11.18 1.24 -7.59
N SER A 11 -11.64 0.36 -6.67
CA SER A 11 -12.62 -0.68 -6.99
C SER A 11 -13.98 -0.09 -7.37
N ALA A 12 -14.39 0.99 -6.70
CA ALA A 12 -15.63 1.70 -7.03
C ALA A 12 -15.56 2.32 -8.43
N ALA A 13 -14.45 2.98 -8.78
CA ALA A 13 -14.24 3.54 -10.11
C ALA A 13 -14.20 2.45 -11.20
N ALA A 14 -13.54 1.31 -10.89
CA ALA A 14 -13.48 0.16 -11.78
C ALA A 14 -14.87 -0.47 -12.03
N LEU A 15 -15.68 -0.66 -11.00
CA LEU A 15 -17.06 -1.16 -11.12
C LEU A 15 -17.96 -0.19 -11.87
N ARG A 16 -17.81 1.12 -11.64
CA ARG A 16 -18.53 2.13 -12.41
C ARG A 16 -18.19 2.07 -13.90
N ARG A 17 -16.91 1.91 -14.23
CA ARG A 17 -16.46 1.69 -15.61
C ARG A 17 -17.09 0.45 -16.23
N ALA A 18 -17.30 -0.60 -15.43
CA ALA A 18 -17.97 -1.83 -15.84
C ALA A 18 -19.52 -1.71 -15.96
N GLY A 19 -20.08 -0.52 -15.68
CA GLY A 19 -21.52 -0.24 -15.84
C GLY A 19 -22.35 -0.39 -14.55
N TYR A 20 -21.75 -0.64 -13.41
CA TYR A 20 -22.45 -0.73 -12.13
C TYR A 20 -22.83 0.66 -11.60
N ASP A 21 -23.99 0.76 -10.97
CA ASP A 21 -24.36 1.89 -10.14
C ASP A 21 -23.73 1.71 -8.75
N VAL A 22 -22.73 2.55 -8.40
CA VAL A 22 -21.89 2.35 -7.23
C VAL A 22 -22.13 3.44 -6.20
N THR A 23 -22.30 3.02 -4.95
CA THR A 23 -22.24 3.90 -3.76
C THR A 23 -21.10 3.46 -2.86
N VAL A 24 -20.28 4.41 -2.38
CA VAL A 24 -19.22 4.18 -1.40
C VAL A 24 -19.64 4.74 -0.05
N TYR A 25 -19.64 3.89 0.99
CA TYR A 25 -19.86 4.29 2.37
C TYR A 25 -18.52 4.40 3.08
N GLU A 26 -18.21 5.59 3.58
CA GLU A 26 -16.97 5.88 4.32
C GLU A 26 -17.32 6.50 5.67
N GLN A 27 -16.79 5.90 6.75
CA GLN A 27 -17.06 6.35 8.12
C GLN A 27 -16.43 7.69 8.47
N ALA A 28 -15.31 8.05 7.81
CA ALA A 28 -14.69 9.35 8.01
C ALA A 28 -15.57 10.48 7.42
N PRO A 29 -15.70 11.61 8.12
CA PRO A 29 -16.52 12.73 7.65
C PRO A 29 -15.93 13.46 6.45
N ALA A 30 -14.66 13.22 6.16
CA ALA A 30 -13.95 13.80 5.02
C ALA A 30 -12.82 12.86 4.57
N ILE A 31 -12.39 12.99 3.32
CA ILE A 31 -11.13 12.44 2.85
C ILE A 31 -10.02 13.27 3.50
N ALA A 32 -9.43 12.74 4.57
CA ALA A 32 -8.45 13.47 5.37
C ALA A 32 -7.10 13.54 4.64
N PRO A 33 -6.41 14.70 4.68
CA PRO A 33 -5.05 14.79 4.22
C PRO A 33 -4.14 13.97 5.15
N MET A 34 -3.69 12.80 4.69
CA MET A 34 -2.67 12.03 5.39
C MET A 34 -1.29 12.48 4.89
N GLY A 35 -0.43 12.90 5.81
CA GLY A 35 0.93 13.38 5.54
C GLY A 35 1.93 12.27 5.17
N THR A 36 1.51 11.26 4.42
CA THR A 36 2.37 10.16 3.95
C THR A 36 2.31 10.05 2.44
N ALA A 37 3.34 9.45 1.85
CA ALA A 37 3.34 9.03 0.46
C ALA A 37 3.33 7.50 0.36
N LEU A 38 3.10 6.98 -0.82
CA LEU A 38 3.21 5.54 -1.11
C LEU A 38 3.73 5.36 -2.53
N SER A 39 4.56 4.33 -2.72
CA SER A 39 5.02 3.97 -4.04
C SER A 39 3.91 3.25 -4.82
N ILE A 40 3.66 3.73 -6.03
CA ILE A 40 2.78 3.11 -7.02
C ILE A 40 3.68 2.60 -8.14
N TRP A 41 3.70 1.28 -8.30
CA TRP A 41 4.54 0.59 -9.24
C TRP A 41 3.80 0.26 -10.53
N ASP A 42 4.55 -0.13 -11.55
CA ASP A 42 4.11 -0.48 -12.91
C ASP A 42 2.82 -1.32 -12.95
N ASN A 43 2.72 -2.33 -12.09
CA ASN A 43 1.54 -3.17 -11.98
C ASN A 43 0.27 -2.41 -11.56
N ALA A 44 0.39 -1.45 -10.67
CA ALA A 44 -0.73 -0.64 -10.21
C ALA A 44 -1.02 0.51 -11.17
N MET A 45 0.02 1.09 -11.80
CA MET A 45 -0.17 2.13 -12.83
C MET A 45 -0.99 1.59 -14.01
N ALA A 46 -0.70 0.36 -14.48
CA ALA A 46 -1.52 -0.28 -15.51
C ALA A 46 -3.00 -0.42 -15.09
N GLY A 47 -3.27 -0.74 -13.82
CA GLY A 47 -4.63 -0.76 -13.29
C GLY A 47 -5.28 0.62 -13.25
N LEU A 48 -4.53 1.66 -12.87
CA LEU A 48 -5.00 3.05 -12.87
C LEU A 48 -5.27 3.56 -14.29
N ASP A 49 -4.43 3.19 -15.25
CA ASP A 49 -4.66 3.49 -16.69
C ASP A 49 -5.94 2.82 -17.19
N TRP A 50 -6.14 1.55 -16.86
CA TRP A 50 -7.39 0.85 -17.19
C TRP A 50 -8.61 1.51 -16.55
N ILE A 51 -8.52 1.96 -15.29
CA ILE A 51 -9.61 2.68 -14.61
C ILE A 51 -9.85 4.06 -15.28
N GLY A 52 -8.84 4.65 -15.92
CA GLY A 52 -8.90 5.94 -16.60
C GLY A 52 -8.40 7.12 -15.75
N CYS A 53 -7.64 6.88 -14.69
CA CYS A 53 -7.09 7.92 -13.82
C CYS A 53 -5.55 7.94 -13.76
N GLY A 54 -4.86 7.13 -14.56
CA GLY A 54 -3.41 7.02 -14.55
C GLY A 54 -2.69 8.34 -14.80
N ASP A 55 -3.09 9.10 -15.82
CA ASP A 55 -2.48 10.41 -16.14
C ASP A 55 -2.66 11.43 -15.02
N ALA A 56 -3.83 11.45 -14.38
CA ALA A 56 -4.08 12.33 -13.23
C ALA A 56 -3.20 11.96 -12.03
N VAL A 57 -2.95 10.67 -11.82
CA VAL A 57 -2.02 10.19 -10.77
C VAL A 57 -0.59 10.59 -11.11
N ARG A 58 -0.12 10.42 -12.35
CA ARG A 58 1.22 10.86 -12.79
C ARG A 58 1.39 12.36 -12.58
N GLY A 59 0.41 13.15 -13.00
CA GLY A 59 0.45 14.62 -12.86
C GLY A 59 0.49 15.12 -11.42
N ALA A 60 0.02 14.33 -10.45
CA ALA A 60 0.00 14.66 -9.02
C ALA A 60 1.13 13.98 -8.20
N SER A 61 2.13 13.37 -8.87
CA SER A 61 3.13 12.50 -8.24
C SER A 61 4.55 12.85 -8.66
N ALA A 62 5.53 12.53 -7.80
CA ALA A 62 6.92 12.50 -8.22
C ALA A 62 7.26 11.15 -8.86
N PRO A 63 8.04 11.10 -9.97
CA PRO A 63 8.49 9.85 -10.54
C PRO A 63 9.53 9.17 -9.64
N ILE A 64 9.51 7.83 -9.57
CA ILE A 64 10.60 7.04 -9.00
C ILE A 64 11.42 6.51 -10.18
N THR A 65 12.59 7.10 -10.41
CA THR A 65 13.46 6.76 -11.57
C THR A 65 14.64 5.89 -11.18
N GLN A 66 14.99 5.86 -9.91
CA GLN A 66 16.10 5.09 -9.38
C GLN A 66 15.78 4.56 -7.98
N VAL A 67 16.34 3.38 -7.67
CA VAL A 67 16.28 2.81 -6.32
C VAL A 67 17.66 2.37 -5.86
N ALA A 68 17.90 2.51 -4.56
CA ALA A 68 19.16 2.11 -3.93
C ALA A 68 18.92 1.48 -2.55
N LEU A 69 19.90 0.71 -2.11
CA LEU A 69 20.02 0.20 -0.76
C LEU A 69 21.42 0.52 -0.25
N SER A 70 21.53 1.17 0.89
CA SER A 70 22.80 1.53 1.49
C SER A 70 22.90 1.12 2.96
N ARG A 71 24.04 1.36 3.51
CA ARG A 71 24.34 1.27 4.94
C ARG A 71 24.28 2.67 5.55
N ARG A 72 24.20 2.72 6.89
CA ARG A 72 24.18 3.98 7.64
C ARG A 72 25.39 4.91 7.36
N ASP A 73 26.51 4.36 6.85
CA ASP A 73 27.72 5.12 6.48
C ASP A 73 27.69 5.63 5.02
N GLY A 74 26.53 5.55 4.35
CA GLY A 74 26.32 6.00 2.99
C GLY A 74 26.87 5.05 1.91
N LYS A 75 27.49 3.93 2.28
CA LYS A 75 28.02 2.97 1.29
C LYS A 75 26.88 2.12 0.73
N TYR A 76 26.77 2.11 -0.56
CA TYR A 76 25.77 1.28 -1.25
C TYR A 76 26.04 -0.21 -1.02
N LEU A 77 24.96 -0.93 -0.70
CA LEU A 77 24.87 -2.39 -0.77
C LEU A 77 24.34 -2.81 -2.13
N PHE A 78 23.52 -1.94 -2.74
CA PHE A 78 22.87 -2.15 -4.02
C PHE A 78 22.51 -0.79 -4.63
N GLY A 79 22.75 -0.63 -5.94
CA GLY A 79 22.36 0.56 -6.68
C GLY A 79 23.29 1.76 -6.51
N PRO A 80 22.84 2.96 -6.91
CA PRO A 80 21.53 3.25 -7.53
C PRO A 80 21.31 2.51 -8.84
N VAL A 81 20.12 1.95 -9.00
CA VAL A 81 19.69 1.23 -10.21
C VAL A 81 18.58 2.01 -10.88
N ALA A 82 18.77 2.32 -12.16
CA ALA A 82 17.78 2.99 -12.97
C ALA A 82 16.58 2.07 -13.26
N LEU A 83 15.38 2.61 -13.13
CA LEU A 83 14.11 1.95 -13.41
C LEU A 83 13.64 2.19 -14.86
N GLU A 84 14.56 2.13 -15.82
CA GLU A 84 14.25 2.37 -17.23
C GLU A 84 13.10 1.49 -17.73
N GLY A 85 12.09 2.11 -18.36
CA GLY A 85 10.91 1.42 -18.88
C GLY A 85 9.97 0.89 -17.82
N MET A 86 10.08 1.32 -16.57
CA MET A 86 9.11 1.11 -15.51
C MET A 86 8.31 2.38 -15.23
N ASP A 87 7.02 2.23 -15.04
CA ASP A 87 6.11 3.32 -14.68
C ASP A 87 5.90 3.31 -13.15
N ALA A 88 6.76 4.09 -12.44
CA ALA A 88 6.79 4.10 -10.99
C ALA A 88 6.70 5.52 -10.43
N TRP A 89 5.79 5.74 -9.48
CA TRP A 89 5.44 7.05 -8.96
C TRP A 89 5.28 7.07 -7.44
N LEU A 90 5.50 8.22 -6.85
CA LEU A 90 5.33 8.46 -5.41
C LEU A 90 4.29 9.57 -5.17
N PRO A 91 2.99 9.29 -5.29
CA PRO A 91 1.96 10.24 -4.88
C PRO A 91 1.94 10.42 -3.36
N MET A 92 1.61 11.63 -2.92
CA MET A 92 1.07 11.81 -1.59
C MET A 92 -0.24 11.03 -1.46
N ARG A 93 -0.43 10.31 -0.37
CA ARG A 93 -1.62 9.44 -0.18
C ARG A 93 -2.93 10.21 -0.33
N SER A 94 -2.99 11.45 0.18
CA SER A 94 -4.15 12.33 0.02
C SER A 94 -4.43 12.70 -1.44
N HIS A 95 -3.38 12.94 -2.24
CA HIS A 95 -3.54 13.28 -3.66
C HIS A 95 -4.05 12.07 -4.45
N LEU A 96 -3.49 10.88 -4.24
CA LEU A 96 -3.99 9.68 -4.88
C LEU A 96 -5.46 9.41 -4.52
N GLN A 97 -5.83 9.57 -3.25
CA GLN A 97 -7.20 9.39 -2.80
C GLN A 97 -8.14 10.42 -3.43
N ALA A 98 -7.72 11.68 -3.55
CA ALA A 98 -8.50 12.73 -4.21
C ALA A 98 -8.71 12.42 -5.70
N VAL A 99 -7.66 12.05 -6.43
CA VAL A 99 -7.74 11.65 -7.85
C VAL A 99 -8.71 10.49 -8.04
N LEU A 100 -8.64 9.47 -7.20
CA LEU A 100 -9.54 8.31 -7.27
C LEU A 100 -11.00 8.70 -6.96
N ALA A 101 -11.21 9.60 -5.99
CA ALA A 101 -12.56 10.11 -5.67
C ALA A 101 -13.15 10.95 -6.82
N ASP A 102 -12.33 11.75 -7.49
CA ASP A 102 -12.74 12.53 -8.66
C ASP A 102 -13.05 11.62 -9.86
N CYS A 103 -12.24 10.59 -10.08
CA CYS A 103 -12.44 9.58 -11.10
C CYS A 103 -13.76 8.79 -10.89
N LEU A 104 -14.06 8.44 -9.65
CA LEU A 104 -15.33 7.81 -9.29
C LEU A 104 -16.51 8.76 -9.50
N GLY A 105 -16.38 10.03 -9.18
CA GLY A 105 -17.45 11.01 -9.01
C GLY A 105 -17.81 11.16 -7.52
N ARG A 106 -17.58 12.37 -6.99
CA ARG A 106 -17.76 12.65 -5.55
C ARG A 106 -19.20 12.50 -5.06
N ASP A 107 -20.18 12.64 -5.93
CA ASP A 107 -21.60 12.38 -5.69
C ASP A 107 -21.91 10.94 -5.26
N ARG A 108 -21.02 10.01 -5.58
CA ARG A 108 -21.11 8.60 -5.21
C ARG A 108 -20.57 8.27 -3.81
N LEU A 109 -19.98 9.26 -3.14
CA LEU A 109 -19.40 9.11 -1.80
C LEU A 109 -20.40 9.50 -0.72
N ARG A 110 -20.65 8.59 0.21
CA ARG A 110 -21.40 8.81 1.45
C ARG A 110 -20.40 8.87 2.61
N LEU A 111 -19.91 10.08 2.90
CA LEU A 111 -18.97 10.35 3.99
C LEU A 111 -19.70 10.46 5.32
N GLY A 112 -19.01 10.11 6.43
CA GLY A 112 -19.59 10.09 7.77
C GLY A 112 -20.59 8.95 8.00
N VAL A 113 -20.59 7.94 7.12
CA VAL A 113 -21.53 6.82 7.17
C VAL A 113 -20.81 5.54 7.57
N ARG A 114 -21.14 5.01 8.74
CA ARG A 114 -20.64 3.72 9.21
C ARG A 114 -21.61 2.62 8.83
N VAL A 115 -21.09 1.58 8.19
CA VAL A 115 -21.81 0.33 7.93
C VAL A 115 -21.66 -0.56 9.17
N ASP A 116 -22.80 -0.99 9.74
CA ASP A 116 -22.80 -1.81 10.96
C ASP A 116 -22.81 -3.30 10.67
N GLY A 117 -23.36 -3.71 9.52
CA GLY A 117 -23.42 -5.12 9.14
C GLY A 117 -23.66 -5.31 7.66
N ILE A 118 -23.28 -6.48 7.17
CA ILE A 118 -23.56 -6.97 5.82
C ILE A 118 -23.96 -8.45 5.89
N GLY A 119 -24.94 -8.86 5.09
CA GLY A 119 -25.40 -10.23 5.03
C GLY A 119 -26.07 -10.55 3.71
N GLU A 120 -25.95 -11.78 3.24
CA GLU A 120 -26.67 -12.24 2.05
C GLU A 120 -28.13 -12.57 2.36
N GLN A 121 -29.04 -12.10 1.53
CA GLN A 121 -30.46 -12.45 1.52
C GLN A 121 -30.91 -12.75 0.10
N GLY A 122 -31.10 -14.02 -0.21
CA GLY A 122 -31.46 -14.46 -1.54
C GLY A 122 -30.42 -14.09 -2.58
N ASP A 123 -30.80 -13.28 -3.58
CA ASP A 123 -29.95 -12.80 -4.64
C ASP A 123 -29.35 -11.40 -4.40
N LYS A 124 -29.50 -10.87 -3.18
CA LYS A 124 -28.99 -9.54 -2.77
C LYS A 124 -28.10 -9.64 -1.55
N VAL A 125 -27.34 -8.58 -1.33
CA VAL A 125 -26.61 -8.33 -0.09
C VAL A 125 -27.27 -7.17 0.63
N GLU A 126 -27.72 -7.39 1.85
CA GLU A 126 -28.25 -6.34 2.71
C GLU A 126 -27.11 -5.62 3.43
N ILE A 127 -27.19 -4.28 3.45
CA ILE A 127 -26.24 -3.40 4.12
C ILE A 127 -26.97 -2.69 5.26
N ALA A 128 -26.54 -2.90 6.50
CA ALA A 128 -27.05 -2.22 7.67
C ALA A 128 -26.23 -0.95 7.95
N ILE A 129 -26.92 0.19 8.04
CA ILE A 129 -26.34 1.51 8.28
C ILE A 129 -26.98 2.09 9.54
N ALA A 130 -26.18 2.59 10.48
CA ALA A 130 -26.64 3.13 11.74
C ALA A 130 -27.82 4.10 11.59
N GLY A 131 -28.94 3.75 12.22
CA GLY A 131 -30.16 4.57 12.22
C GLY A 131 -30.83 4.75 10.86
N SER A 132 -30.41 4.02 9.83
CA SER A 132 -30.93 4.10 8.46
C SER A 132 -31.58 2.79 8.02
N PRO A 133 -32.50 2.82 7.04
CA PRO A 133 -33.00 1.62 6.39
C PRO A 133 -31.87 0.79 5.78
N VAL A 134 -32.11 -0.50 5.65
CA VAL A 134 -31.18 -1.42 4.99
C VAL A 134 -31.20 -1.19 3.49
N ASP A 135 -30.01 -0.96 2.90
CA ASP A 135 -29.84 -0.99 1.46
C ASP A 135 -29.61 -2.42 0.97
N ALA A 136 -30.23 -2.79 -0.17
CA ALA A 136 -30.07 -4.09 -0.81
C ALA A 136 -29.36 -3.93 -2.15
N VAL A 137 -28.21 -4.58 -2.32
CA VAL A 137 -27.34 -4.45 -3.50
C VAL A 137 -27.05 -5.80 -4.17
N ASP A 138 -26.71 -5.78 -5.46
CA ASP A 138 -26.35 -7.00 -6.20
C ASP A 138 -24.96 -7.54 -5.83
N LEU A 139 -24.06 -6.65 -5.43
CA LEU A 139 -22.67 -6.97 -5.09
C LEU A 139 -22.20 -6.03 -3.96
N CYS A 140 -21.62 -6.59 -2.92
CA CYS A 140 -20.97 -5.81 -1.85
C CYS A 140 -19.47 -6.03 -1.87
N VAL A 141 -18.70 -4.95 -1.85
CA VAL A 141 -17.23 -5.02 -1.77
C VAL A 141 -16.75 -4.37 -0.48
N GLY A 142 -16.07 -5.15 0.35
CA GLY A 142 -15.45 -4.71 1.61
C GLY A 142 -14.02 -4.23 1.36
N ALA A 143 -13.76 -2.95 1.62
CA ALA A 143 -12.47 -2.28 1.48
C ALA A 143 -12.17 -1.38 2.69
N ASP A 144 -12.68 -1.77 3.86
CA ASP A 144 -12.64 -1.03 5.14
C ASP A 144 -11.31 -1.21 5.91
N GLY A 145 -10.29 -1.68 5.21
CA GLY A 145 -8.91 -1.71 5.67
C GLY A 145 -8.57 -2.88 6.59
N ILE A 146 -7.36 -2.84 7.14
CA ILE A 146 -6.78 -3.94 7.93
C ILE A 146 -7.63 -4.33 9.15
N HIS A 147 -8.35 -3.37 9.74
CA HIS A 147 -9.19 -3.59 10.92
C HIS A 147 -10.62 -4.04 10.61
N SER A 148 -10.91 -4.39 9.36
CA SER A 148 -12.22 -4.91 8.96
C SER A 148 -12.63 -6.11 9.82
N ALA A 149 -13.67 -5.93 10.62
CA ALA A 149 -14.25 -7.01 11.43
C ALA A 149 -14.95 -8.03 10.55
N LYS A 150 -15.69 -7.55 9.52
CA LYS A 150 -16.42 -8.43 8.61
C LYS A 150 -15.49 -9.26 7.75
N ALA A 151 -14.41 -8.66 7.23
CA ALA A 151 -13.39 -9.43 6.50
C ALA A 151 -12.71 -10.46 7.42
N SER A 152 -12.45 -10.11 8.68
CA SER A 152 -11.87 -11.06 9.66
C SER A 152 -12.80 -12.25 9.91
N GLU A 153 -14.11 -12.03 10.02
CA GLU A 153 -15.14 -13.07 10.16
C GLU A 153 -15.21 -13.94 8.89
N LEU A 154 -15.42 -13.31 7.72
CA LEU A 154 -15.60 -14.02 6.45
C LEU A 154 -14.37 -14.83 6.04
N LEU A 155 -13.18 -14.27 6.24
CA LEU A 155 -11.93 -14.90 5.80
C LEU A 155 -11.29 -15.80 6.86
N GLY A 156 -11.80 -15.76 8.11
CA GLY A 156 -11.20 -16.49 9.25
C GLY A 156 -9.76 -16.06 9.53
N ASN A 157 -9.45 -14.78 9.34
CA ASN A 157 -8.09 -14.27 9.29
C ASN A 157 -8.02 -12.88 9.93
N VAL A 158 -7.41 -12.79 11.08
CA VAL A 158 -7.23 -11.54 11.84
C VAL A 158 -5.81 -10.99 11.65
N PRO A 159 -5.64 -9.66 11.64
CA PRO A 159 -4.32 -9.04 11.57
C PRO A 159 -3.46 -9.42 12.78
N GLN A 160 -2.18 -9.63 12.54
CA GLN A 160 -1.19 -9.93 13.56
C GLN A 160 -0.04 -8.93 13.50
N TYR A 161 0.43 -8.49 14.66
CA TYR A 161 1.63 -7.69 14.78
C TYR A 161 2.86 -8.46 14.27
N ARG A 162 3.71 -7.77 13.49
CA ARG A 162 4.84 -8.42 12.79
C ARG A 162 6.19 -8.28 13.47
N GLY A 163 6.22 -7.71 14.69
CA GLY A 163 7.43 -7.60 15.49
C GLY A 163 8.32 -6.43 15.10
N TYR A 164 7.78 -5.42 14.42
CA TYR A 164 8.47 -4.17 14.16
C TYR A 164 7.50 -2.99 14.03
N LEU A 165 7.99 -1.83 14.40
CA LEU A 165 7.26 -0.56 14.43
C LEU A 165 8.19 0.60 14.07
N GLY A 166 7.64 1.77 13.88
CA GLY A 166 8.40 2.96 13.55
C GLY A 166 7.54 4.18 13.32
N ALA A 167 8.00 5.07 12.47
CA ALA A 167 7.31 6.28 12.09
C ALA A 167 7.45 6.59 10.60
N LEU A 168 6.49 7.34 10.10
CA LEU A 168 6.45 7.87 8.74
C LEU A 168 6.38 9.39 8.81
N GLY A 169 6.96 10.09 7.82
CA GLY A 169 6.85 11.54 7.76
C GLY A 169 7.20 12.09 6.39
N VAL A 170 6.93 13.39 6.22
CA VAL A 170 7.30 14.16 5.05
C VAL A 170 8.02 15.42 5.49
N ALA A 171 9.27 15.51 5.08
CA ALA A 171 10.05 16.74 5.18
C ALA A 171 9.65 17.71 4.07
N ARG A 172 9.68 19.01 4.35
CA ARG A 172 9.30 20.07 3.41
C ARG A 172 10.44 21.03 3.17
N ALA A 173 10.53 21.54 1.95
CA ALA A 173 11.50 22.56 1.54
C ALA A 173 12.96 22.15 1.85
N VAL A 174 13.32 20.90 1.56
CA VAL A 174 14.67 20.37 1.77
C VAL A 174 15.49 20.64 0.52
N ASP A 175 16.51 21.48 0.65
CA ASP A 175 17.57 21.67 -0.36
C ASP A 175 18.83 20.94 0.15
N ASP A 176 18.88 19.65 -0.10
CA ASP A 176 19.91 18.73 0.41
C ASP A 176 20.75 18.10 -0.70
N GLY A 177 20.54 18.52 -1.97
CA GLY A 177 21.19 17.91 -3.12
C GLY A 177 20.77 16.47 -3.41
N TRP A 178 19.70 15.97 -2.77
CA TRP A 178 19.19 14.62 -3.02
C TRP A 178 18.73 14.47 -4.48
N PRO A 179 19.14 13.40 -5.19
CA PRO A 179 18.79 13.23 -6.59
C PRO A 179 17.27 13.12 -6.77
N GLN A 180 16.76 13.81 -7.77
CA GLN A 180 15.36 13.70 -8.14
C GLN A 180 15.04 12.27 -8.58
N GLY A 181 13.89 11.77 -8.15
CA GLY A 181 13.41 10.43 -8.46
C GLY A 181 14.15 9.30 -7.78
N LEU A 182 15.09 9.59 -6.85
CA LEU A 182 15.75 8.54 -6.07
C LEU A 182 14.90 8.12 -4.87
N GLY A 183 14.66 6.79 -4.77
CA GLY A 183 14.21 6.13 -3.55
C GLY A 183 15.32 5.27 -2.97
N GLU A 184 15.70 5.52 -1.71
CA GLU A 184 16.76 4.76 -1.06
C GLU A 184 16.31 4.20 0.28
N GLU A 185 16.64 2.94 0.54
CA GLU A 185 16.58 2.37 1.88
C GLU A 185 17.98 2.28 2.50
N ILE A 186 18.08 2.61 3.78
CA ILE A 186 19.32 2.56 4.55
C ILE A 186 19.13 1.52 5.66
N TRP A 187 19.98 0.51 5.70
CA TRP A 187 19.90 -0.57 6.69
C TRP A 187 21.01 -0.53 7.73
N HIS A 188 20.61 -0.57 8.99
CA HIS A 188 21.53 -0.66 10.13
C HIS A 188 21.01 -1.60 11.22
N GLY A 189 21.69 -2.70 11.44
CA GLY A 189 21.25 -3.69 12.43
C GLY A 189 19.86 -4.24 12.08
N THR A 190 18.90 -4.01 12.97
CA THR A 190 17.48 -4.33 12.80
C THR A 190 16.64 -3.09 12.51
N GLU A 191 17.29 -1.99 12.15
CA GLU A 191 16.67 -0.71 11.83
C GLU A 191 16.79 -0.42 10.33
N ARG A 192 15.76 0.21 9.80
CA ARG A 192 15.66 0.64 8.41
C ARG A 192 15.18 2.08 8.36
N PHE A 193 15.79 2.84 7.47
CA PHE A 193 15.30 4.17 7.10
C PHE A 193 15.10 4.20 5.60
N GLY A 194 13.96 4.69 5.15
CA GLY A 194 13.71 4.94 3.73
C GLY A 194 13.61 6.43 3.50
N LEU A 195 14.22 6.92 2.42
CA LEU A 195 14.15 8.29 1.97
C LEU A 195 13.84 8.33 0.49
N PHE A 196 12.81 9.08 0.10
CA PHE A 196 12.31 9.15 -1.26
C PHE A 196 12.07 10.59 -1.67
N ASP A 197 12.44 10.94 -2.88
CA ASP A 197 12.02 12.21 -3.49
C ASP A 197 10.50 12.19 -3.70
N ALA A 198 9.81 13.14 -3.06
CA ALA A 198 8.36 13.29 -3.16
C ALA A 198 7.94 14.52 -3.99
N GLY A 199 8.90 15.10 -4.74
CA GLY A 199 8.69 16.25 -5.60
C GLY A 199 8.56 17.57 -4.83
N GLU A 200 8.76 18.69 -5.52
CA GLU A 200 8.58 20.04 -4.97
C GLU A 200 9.41 20.31 -3.70
N GLY A 201 10.63 19.77 -3.63
CA GLY A 201 11.49 19.88 -2.45
C GLY A 201 11.03 19.08 -1.24
N ARG A 202 10.05 18.20 -1.41
CA ARG A 202 9.59 17.30 -0.33
C ARG A 202 10.39 16.01 -0.32
N ARG A 203 10.57 15.42 0.88
CA ARG A 203 11.12 14.08 1.08
C ARG A 203 10.15 13.26 1.90
N TYR A 204 9.67 12.16 1.34
CA TYR A 204 8.96 11.15 2.13
C TYR A 204 9.99 10.26 2.81
N TRP A 205 9.82 10.00 4.10
CA TRP A 205 10.68 9.09 4.85
C TRP A 205 9.86 8.13 5.70
N PHE A 206 10.49 7.00 5.96
CA PHE A 206 10.03 6.07 6.99
C PHE A 206 11.23 5.60 7.82
N TYR A 207 10.99 5.35 9.09
CA TYR A 207 11.90 4.68 9.99
C TYR A 207 11.20 3.47 10.58
N MET A 208 11.85 2.28 10.57
CA MET A 208 11.35 1.04 11.16
C MET A 208 12.42 0.39 12.01
N ARG A 209 12.01 -0.19 13.14
CA ARG A 209 12.89 -0.98 14.02
C ARG A 209 12.18 -2.24 14.48
N SER A 210 12.95 -3.31 14.73
CA SER A 210 12.43 -4.50 15.39
C SER A 210 12.07 -4.17 16.85
N GLU A 211 10.85 -4.54 17.22
CA GLU A 211 10.32 -4.38 18.57
C GLU A 211 9.30 -5.50 18.81
N LYS A 212 9.42 -6.18 19.94
CA LYS A 212 8.50 -7.29 20.27
C LYS A 212 7.21 -6.81 20.89
N ASP A 213 7.28 -5.72 21.65
CA ASP A 213 6.13 -5.14 22.33
C ASP A 213 5.50 -4.03 21.48
N PRO A 214 4.29 -4.22 20.94
CA PRO A 214 3.60 -3.18 20.18
C PRO A 214 3.26 -1.94 21.02
N ALA A 215 3.20 -2.05 22.36
CA ALA A 215 2.93 -0.91 23.23
C ALA A 215 4.06 0.14 23.21
N ALA A 216 5.27 -0.25 22.79
CA ALA A 216 6.39 0.68 22.59
C ALA A 216 6.11 1.75 21.51
N LEU A 217 5.02 1.59 20.72
CA LEU A 217 4.58 2.58 19.73
C LEU A 217 4.32 3.96 20.37
N SER A 218 3.82 4.02 21.60
CA SER A 218 3.53 5.27 22.31
C SER A 218 4.75 6.15 22.55
N GLY A 219 5.95 5.59 22.49
CA GLY A 219 7.23 6.33 22.62
C GLY A 219 7.87 6.69 21.28
N ILE A 220 7.20 6.45 20.15
CA ILE A 220 7.74 6.74 18.83
C ILE A 220 7.21 8.09 18.34
N ASP A 221 8.09 9.08 18.32
CA ASP A 221 7.85 10.42 17.77
C ASP A 221 9.05 10.85 16.91
N LEU A 222 9.03 12.08 16.40
CA LEU A 222 10.12 12.62 15.59
C LEU A 222 11.42 12.71 16.40
N ALA A 223 11.36 13.14 17.67
CA ALA A 223 12.54 13.28 18.53
C ALA A 223 13.20 11.92 18.75
N PHE A 224 12.41 10.87 18.98
CA PHE A 224 12.92 9.51 19.05
C PHE A 224 13.64 9.10 17.76
N VAL A 225 13.04 9.35 16.58
CA VAL A 225 13.66 9.01 15.30
C VAL A 225 14.93 9.79 15.07
N GLN A 226 14.96 11.10 15.38
CA GLN A 226 16.16 11.94 15.30
C GLN A 226 17.30 11.39 16.18
N GLN A 227 16.99 11.00 17.42
CA GLN A 227 17.97 10.39 18.32
C GLN A 227 18.52 9.07 17.76
N ARG A 228 17.65 8.22 17.21
CA ARG A 228 18.07 6.91 16.65
C ARG A 228 18.87 7.04 15.36
N ALA A 229 18.56 8.01 14.53
CA ALA A 229 19.24 8.27 13.28
C ALA A 229 20.47 9.18 13.44
N ALA A 230 20.79 9.62 14.65
CA ALA A 230 21.98 10.44 14.91
C ALA A 230 23.27 9.72 14.45
N GLY A 231 24.07 10.41 13.62
CA GLY A 231 25.29 9.85 13.03
C GLY A 231 25.07 8.88 11.86
N TRP A 232 23.86 8.80 11.32
CA TRP A 232 23.66 8.20 10.00
C TRP A 232 24.06 9.20 8.92
N ALA A 233 24.37 8.71 7.73
CA ALA A 233 24.80 9.58 6.62
C ALA A 233 23.74 10.62 6.25
N ASP A 234 24.20 11.82 5.90
CA ASP A 234 23.35 12.80 5.26
C ASP A 234 22.78 12.23 3.94
N PRO A 235 21.54 12.52 3.62
CA PRO A 235 20.69 13.65 4.02
C PRO A 235 19.62 13.34 5.07
N ILE A 236 19.69 12.21 5.79
CA ILE A 236 18.66 11.81 6.77
C ILE A 236 18.46 12.90 7.82
N GLY A 237 19.57 13.45 8.34
CA GLY A 237 19.53 14.53 9.34
C GLY A 237 18.78 15.76 8.83
N HIS A 238 19.01 16.16 7.59
CA HIS A 238 18.31 17.30 6.95
C HIS A 238 16.81 17.03 6.79
N ALA A 239 16.44 15.84 6.31
CA ALA A 239 15.04 15.47 6.16
C ALA A 239 14.30 15.45 7.52
N LEU A 240 14.91 14.89 8.56
CA LEU A 240 14.31 14.86 9.89
C LEU A 240 14.20 16.26 10.51
N ALA A 241 15.19 17.13 10.30
CA ALA A 241 15.16 18.52 10.79
C ALA A 241 14.08 19.36 10.09
N ALA A 242 13.77 19.06 8.83
CA ALA A 242 12.75 19.74 8.03
C ALA A 242 11.35 19.09 8.13
N THR A 243 11.17 18.14 9.06
CA THR A 243 9.88 17.48 9.30
C THR A 243 9.12 18.16 10.43
N ASP A 244 7.82 18.37 10.21
CA ASP A 244 6.91 18.84 11.26
C ASP A 244 6.65 17.68 12.26
N PRO A 245 6.94 17.87 13.57
CA PRO A 245 6.66 16.86 14.58
C PRO A 245 5.19 16.42 14.60
N ALA A 246 4.25 17.35 14.39
CA ALA A 246 2.81 17.06 14.36
C ALA A 246 2.38 16.22 13.14
N ALA A 247 3.19 16.22 12.07
CA ALA A 247 2.96 15.42 10.87
C ALA A 247 3.67 14.05 10.89
N THR A 248 4.39 13.74 11.97
CA THR A 248 5.02 12.42 12.15
C THR A 248 3.99 11.40 12.61
N ILE A 249 3.87 10.29 11.88
CA ILE A 249 2.86 9.26 12.10
C ILE A 249 3.53 7.99 12.64
N PRO A 250 3.37 7.67 13.92
CA PRO A 250 3.83 6.41 14.47
C PRO A 250 3.02 5.23 13.90
N VAL A 251 3.68 4.12 13.61
CA VAL A 251 3.05 2.95 13.01
C VAL A 251 3.62 1.65 13.57
N ALA A 252 2.72 0.73 13.95
CA ALA A 252 3.06 -0.65 14.26
C ALA A 252 2.61 -1.53 13.09
N ILE A 253 3.52 -2.36 12.59
CA ILE A 253 3.23 -3.13 11.38
C ILE A 253 2.44 -4.39 11.75
N HIS A 254 1.23 -4.44 11.22
CA HIS A 254 0.34 -5.59 11.28
C HIS A 254 0.13 -6.12 9.86
N ALA A 255 -0.02 -7.41 9.74
CA ALA A 255 -0.36 -8.08 8.49
C ALA A 255 -1.30 -9.25 8.73
N ARG A 256 -2.10 -9.59 7.72
CA ARG A 256 -2.93 -10.78 7.69
C ARG A 256 -2.11 -11.99 7.22
N ALA A 257 -2.52 -13.18 7.59
CA ALA A 257 -2.03 -14.39 6.93
C ALA A 257 -2.48 -14.40 5.46
N THR A 258 -1.76 -15.12 4.60
CA THR A 258 -2.16 -15.27 3.20
C THR A 258 -3.57 -15.82 3.10
N PRO A 259 -4.52 -15.13 2.45
CA PRO A 259 -5.90 -15.54 2.40
C PRO A 259 -6.07 -16.84 1.60
N ARG A 260 -7.04 -17.65 2.00
CA ARG A 260 -7.46 -18.85 1.26
C ARG A 260 -8.68 -18.58 0.39
N ARG A 261 -9.40 -17.49 0.68
CA ARG A 261 -10.56 -16.97 -0.04
C ARG A 261 -10.57 -15.45 0.08
N LEU A 262 -11.29 -14.77 -0.79
CA LEU A 262 -11.41 -13.32 -0.82
C LEU A 262 -12.83 -12.83 -0.57
N GLY A 263 -13.73 -13.71 -0.18
CA GLY A 263 -15.11 -13.35 0.11
C GLY A 263 -16.00 -14.55 0.34
N GLN A 264 -17.31 -14.32 0.17
CA GLN A 264 -18.35 -15.33 0.19
C GLN A 264 -19.52 -14.84 -0.68
N GLY A 265 -19.99 -15.69 -1.60
CA GLY A 265 -21.13 -15.38 -2.47
C GLY A 265 -20.97 -14.06 -3.20
N ARG A 266 -21.80 -13.08 -2.89
CA ARG A 266 -21.81 -11.73 -3.48
C ARG A 266 -21.06 -10.69 -2.63
N ILE A 267 -20.33 -11.12 -1.60
CA ILE A 267 -19.51 -10.25 -0.75
C ILE A 267 -18.03 -10.52 -1.06
N ILE A 268 -17.32 -9.54 -1.57
CA ILE A 268 -15.91 -9.62 -1.96
C ILE A 268 -15.08 -8.67 -1.09
N CYS A 269 -13.95 -9.13 -0.54
CA CYS A 269 -13.01 -8.30 0.19
C CYS A 269 -11.80 -7.97 -0.70
N VAL A 270 -11.35 -6.71 -0.66
CA VAL A 270 -10.23 -6.21 -1.45
C VAL A 270 -9.23 -5.42 -0.58
N GLY A 271 -8.01 -5.27 -1.08
CA GLY A 271 -6.97 -4.50 -0.41
C GLY A 271 -6.65 -5.01 1.00
N ASP A 272 -6.36 -4.10 1.92
CA ASP A 272 -5.96 -4.44 3.29
C ASP A 272 -7.07 -5.16 4.09
N ALA A 273 -8.32 -5.03 3.71
CA ALA A 273 -9.40 -5.81 4.30
C ALA A 273 -9.21 -7.32 4.05
N ALA A 274 -8.72 -7.69 2.88
CA ALA A 274 -8.50 -9.09 2.50
C ALA A 274 -7.07 -9.57 2.77
N HIS A 275 -6.06 -8.78 2.46
CA HIS A 275 -4.67 -9.22 2.35
C HIS A 275 -3.64 -8.18 2.81
N ALA A 276 -3.94 -7.42 3.88
CA ALA A 276 -2.96 -6.52 4.47
C ALA A 276 -1.62 -7.22 4.63
N MET A 277 -0.58 -6.66 4.04
CA MET A 277 0.75 -7.24 3.98
C MET A 277 1.81 -6.34 4.61
N GLU A 278 2.97 -6.91 4.90
CA GLU A 278 4.11 -6.12 5.36
C GLU A 278 4.54 -5.12 4.26
N PRO A 279 4.94 -3.88 4.58
CA PRO A 279 5.18 -2.82 3.57
C PRO A 279 6.54 -2.95 2.83
N ASN A 280 7.23 -4.08 2.99
CA ASN A 280 8.63 -4.26 2.61
C ASN A 280 8.95 -4.14 1.12
N GLN A 281 7.94 -4.15 0.26
CA GLN A 281 8.09 -4.00 -1.20
C GLN A 281 7.21 -2.87 -1.76
N GLY A 282 6.55 -2.09 -0.92
CA GLY A 282 5.62 -1.05 -1.35
C GLY A 282 4.41 -1.57 -2.12
N GLN A 283 4.02 -2.85 -1.93
CA GLN A 283 2.99 -3.49 -2.76
C GLN A 283 1.57 -3.46 -2.18
N GLY A 284 1.37 -3.04 -0.92
CA GLY A 284 0.03 -3.08 -0.31
C GLY A 284 -1.02 -2.30 -1.09
N GLY A 285 -0.75 -1.02 -1.35
CA GLY A 285 -1.63 -0.17 -2.18
C GLY A 285 -1.73 -0.66 -3.62
N CYS A 286 -0.62 -1.12 -4.20
CA CYS A 286 -0.58 -1.65 -5.56
C CYS A 286 -1.47 -2.88 -5.73
N GLN A 287 -1.46 -3.80 -4.78
CA GLN A 287 -2.30 -4.99 -4.84
C GLN A 287 -3.80 -4.66 -4.68
N GLY A 288 -4.14 -3.62 -3.89
CA GLY A 288 -5.51 -3.12 -3.82
C GLY A 288 -5.99 -2.48 -5.16
N ILE A 289 -5.09 -1.85 -5.91
CA ILE A 289 -5.39 -1.32 -7.25
C ILE A 289 -5.47 -2.46 -8.28
N GLU A 290 -4.62 -3.48 -8.18
CA GLU A 290 -4.75 -4.69 -9.00
C GLU A 290 -6.08 -5.42 -8.74
N ASP A 291 -6.54 -5.47 -7.48
CA ASP A 291 -7.87 -6.01 -7.15
C ASP A 291 -8.96 -5.24 -7.87
N ALA A 292 -8.89 -3.91 -7.84
CA ALA A 292 -9.86 -3.05 -8.51
C ALA A 292 -9.91 -3.32 -10.02
N TRP A 293 -8.75 -3.44 -10.64
CA TRP A 293 -8.65 -3.76 -12.07
C TRP A 293 -9.26 -5.13 -12.40
N ALA A 294 -8.83 -6.18 -11.69
CA ALA A 294 -9.39 -7.53 -11.88
C ALA A 294 -10.90 -7.56 -11.68
N LEU A 295 -11.36 -6.92 -10.60
CA LEU A 295 -12.80 -6.85 -10.28
C LEU A 295 -13.59 -6.15 -11.36
N GLY A 296 -13.09 -5.00 -11.87
CA GLY A 296 -13.77 -4.25 -12.93
C GLY A 296 -13.86 -5.02 -14.25
N VAL A 297 -12.77 -5.71 -14.66
CA VAL A 297 -12.76 -6.56 -15.86
C VAL A 297 -13.78 -7.70 -15.73
N LEU A 298 -13.83 -8.36 -14.58
CA LEU A 298 -14.77 -9.47 -14.34
C LEU A 298 -16.22 -9.00 -14.27
N ALA A 299 -16.45 -7.87 -13.60
CA ALA A 299 -17.79 -7.29 -13.46
C ALA A 299 -18.40 -6.87 -14.82
N GLY A 300 -17.57 -6.50 -15.79
CA GLY A 300 -18.02 -6.19 -17.14
C GLY A 300 -18.48 -7.40 -17.97
N ARG A 301 -18.31 -8.64 -17.47
CA ARG A 301 -18.51 -9.88 -18.23
C ARG A 301 -19.34 -10.94 -17.53
N LEU A 302 -19.32 -10.93 -16.20
CA LEU A 302 -19.92 -11.99 -15.38
C LEU A 302 -21.11 -11.45 -14.60
N SER A 303 -22.04 -12.33 -14.29
CA SER A 303 -23.08 -12.03 -13.32
C SER A 303 -22.49 -11.91 -11.89
N PRO A 304 -23.11 -11.14 -10.99
CA PRO A 304 -22.57 -10.85 -9.66
C PRO A 304 -22.12 -12.08 -8.87
N GLU A 305 -22.88 -13.19 -8.94
CA GLU A 305 -22.57 -14.46 -8.26
C GLU A 305 -21.36 -15.20 -8.87
N ALA A 306 -21.04 -14.95 -10.14
CA ALA A 306 -19.92 -15.59 -10.84
C ALA A 306 -18.58 -14.84 -10.66
N ILE A 307 -18.62 -13.61 -10.15
CA ILE A 307 -17.41 -12.77 -10.03
C ILE A 307 -16.43 -13.36 -9.02
N LEU A 308 -16.88 -13.69 -7.81
CA LEU A 308 -15.97 -14.10 -6.72
C LEU A 308 -15.12 -15.34 -7.06
N PRO A 309 -15.67 -16.45 -7.58
CA PRO A 309 -14.86 -17.62 -7.92
C PRO A 309 -13.74 -17.31 -8.92
N GLU A 310 -14.04 -16.51 -9.94
CA GLU A 310 -13.08 -16.14 -10.96
C GLU A 310 -12.06 -15.11 -10.45
N PHE A 311 -12.50 -14.17 -9.61
CA PHE A 311 -11.63 -13.22 -8.92
C PHE A 311 -10.60 -13.95 -8.02
N GLU A 312 -11.04 -14.93 -7.24
CA GLU A 312 -10.16 -15.77 -6.42
C GLU A 312 -9.17 -16.56 -7.26
N ARG A 313 -9.62 -17.14 -8.36
CA ARG A 313 -8.76 -17.91 -9.27
C ARG A 313 -7.63 -17.06 -9.83
N GLN A 314 -7.89 -15.79 -10.13
CA GLN A 314 -6.89 -14.86 -10.67
C GLN A 314 -6.01 -14.25 -9.58
N ARG A 315 -6.60 -13.82 -8.46
CA ARG A 315 -5.89 -13.03 -7.45
C ARG A 315 -5.13 -13.84 -6.41
N LEU A 316 -5.67 -14.97 -5.93
CA LEU A 316 -5.04 -15.73 -4.84
C LEU A 316 -3.61 -16.19 -5.15
N PRO A 317 -3.27 -16.73 -6.34
CA PRO A 317 -1.90 -17.11 -6.66
C PRO A 317 -0.92 -15.92 -6.62
N ARG A 318 -1.34 -14.78 -7.15
CA ARG A 318 -0.56 -13.55 -7.17
C ARG A 318 -0.34 -12.99 -5.76
N LEU A 319 -1.40 -12.87 -4.98
CA LEU A 319 -1.33 -12.42 -3.59
C LEU A 319 -0.43 -13.30 -2.74
N LYS A 320 -0.53 -14.63 -2.90
CA LYS A 320 0.34 -15.60 -2.21
C LYS A 320 1.82 -15.33 -2.52
N ALA A 321 2.17 -15.08 -3.77
CA ALA A 321 3.54 -14.80 -4.17
C ALA A 321 4.04 -13.47 -3.58
N VAL A 322 3.28 -12.38 -3.75
CA VAL A 322 3.66 -11.04 -3.28
C VAL A 322 3.78 -10.99 -1.76
N MET A 323 2.80 -11.54 -1.03
CA MET A 323 2.82 -11.56 0.44
C MET A 323 3.98 -12.38 0.99
N ARG A 324 4.28 -13.56 0.38
CA ARG A 324 5.43 -14.39 0.76
C ARG A 324 6.74 -13.63 0.56
N ASP A 325 6.91 -12.96 -0.58
CA ASP A 325 8.12 -12.24 -0.91
C ASP A 325 8.30 -11.02 0.01
N SER A 326 7.23 -10.29 0.31
CA SER A 326 7.26 -9.17 1.26
C SER A 326 7.63 -9.63 2.68
N MET A 327 7.05 -10.74 3.14
CA MET A 327 7.37 -11.33 4.44
C MET A 327 8.84 -11.80 4.50
N LEU A 328 9.37 -12.36 3.41
CA LEU A 328 10.78 -12.80 3.36
C LEU A 328 11.72 -11.59 3.50
N VAL A 329 11.45 -10.49 2.79
CA VAL A 329 12.24 -9.25 2.92
C VAL A 329 12.18 -8.73 4.35
N GLY A 330 11.00 -8.66 4.98
CA GLY A 330 10.85 -8.23 6.36
C GLY A 330 11.63 -9.11 7.33
N ARG A 331 11.52 -10.43 7.19
CA ARG A 331 12.25 -11.38 8.03
C ARG A 331 13.77 -11.18 7.96
N VAL A 332 14.28 -10.93 6.78
CA VAL A 332 15.71 -10.70 6.55
C VAL A 332 16.14 -9.34 7.10
N ALA A 333 15.41 -8.28 6.76
CA ALA A 333 15.73 -6.91 7.15
C ALA A 333 15.68 -6.71 8.67
N HIS A 334 14.78 -7.39 9.36
CA HIS A 334 14.57 -7.31 10.81
C HIS A 334 15.17 -8.48 11.59
N SER A 335 15.98 -9.34 10.96
CA SER A 335 16.59 -10.48 11.66
C SER A 335 17.50 -10.02 12.82
N PRO A 336 17.32 -10.57 14.03
CA PRO A 336 18.24 -10.29 15.15
C PRO A 336 19.62 -10.95 14.94
N ARG A 337 19.73 -11.93 14.05
CA ARG A 337 20.94 -12.72 13.82
C ARG A 337 21.90 -11.98 12.89
N SER A 338 23.06 -11.60 13.39
CA SER A 338 24.07 -10.87 12.61
C SER A 338 24.58 -11.62 11.39
N TRP A 339 24.68 -12.95 11.46
CA TRP A 339 25.15 -13.78 10.36
C TRP A 339 24.13 -13.82 9.20
N GLU A 340 22.80 -13.85 9.49
CA GLU A 340 21.76 -13.80 8.44
C GLU A 340 21.85 -12.45 7.70
N ARG A 341 22.00 -11.36 8.41
CA ARG A 341 22.20 -10.02 7.81
C ARG A 341 23.50 -9.93 7.01
N GLY A 342 24.58 -10.57 7.51
CA GLY A 342 25.88 -10.67 6.80
C GLY A 342 25.75 -11.43 5.50
N MET A 343 25.07 -12.57 5.50
CA MET A 343 24.82 -13.39 4.31
C MET A 343 24.04 -12.59 3.25
N VAL A 344 22.99 -11.88 3.64
CA VAL A 344 22.19 -11.06 2.72
C VAL A 344 23.02 -9.94 2.10
N ARG A 345 23.84 -9.26 2.91
CA ARG A 345 24.77 -8.24 2.40
C ARG A 345 25.73 -8.83 1.37
N ALA A 346 26.26 -10.04 1.64
CA ALA A 346 27.14 -10.72 0.69
C ALA A 346 26.42 -11.08 -0.61
N ILE A 347 25.14 -11.51 -0.52
CA ILE A 347 24.32 -11.79 -1.71
C ILE A 347 24.12 -10.50 -2.53
N PHE A 348 23.71 -9.39 -1.91
CA PHE A 348 23.58 -8.10 -2.63
C PHE A 348 24.90 -7.66 -3.26
N ALA A 349 26.02 -7.73 -2.51
CA ALA A 349 27.33 -7.35 -3.03
C ALA A 349 27.83 -8.24 -4.19
N ALA A 350 27.38 -9.50 -4.23
CA ALA A 350 27.76 -10.46 -5.26
C ALA A 350 26.80 -10.46 -6.47
N THR A 351 25.63 -9.85 -6.36
CA THR A 351 24.62 -9.87 -7.42
C THR A 351 24.85 -8.71 -8.41
N PRO A 352 25.05 -9.00 -9.70
CA PRO A 352 25.22 -7.94 -10.71
C PRO A 352 23.96 -7.06 -10.81
N GLN A 353 24.14 -5.75 -10.87
CA GLN A 353 23.03 -4.76 -10.93
C GLN A 353 22.01 -5.01 -12.07
N ARG A 354 22.46 -5.53 -13.21
CA ARG A 354 21.60 -5.87 -14.35
C ARG A 354 20.61 -7.01 -14.03
N ILE A 355 21.03 -7.98 -13.22
CA ILE A 355 20.17 -9.10 -12.81
C ILE A 355 19.09 -8.58 -11.87
N ASP A 356 19.43 -7.70 -10.95
CA ASP A 356 18.51 -7.15 -9.96
C ASP A 356 17.42 -6.29 -10.62
N ALA A 357 17.78 -5.43 -11.57
CA ALA A 357 16.82 -4.64 -12.34
C ALA A 357 15.83 -5.53 -13.10
N SER A 358 16.32 -6.62 -13.73
CA SER A 358 15.47 -7.55 -14.47
C SER A 358 14.53 -8.34 -13.57
N GLN A 359 14.99 -8.72 -12.39
CA GLN A 359 14.17 -9.41 -11.37
C GLN A 359 13.09 -8.48 -10.79
N LEU A 360 13.46 -7.23 -10.49
CA LEU A 360 12.52 -6.21 -10.03
C LEU A 360 11.42 -5.98 -11.07
N ARG A 361 11.77 -5.76 -12.33
CA ARG A 361 10.81 -5.63 -13.44
C ARG A 361 9.89 -6.83 -13.56
N ARG A 362 10.42 -8.06 -13.45
CA ARG A 362 9.60 -9.27 -13.53
C ARG A 362 8.58 -9.36 -12.40
N ARG A 363 8.95 -8.96 -11.18
CA ARG A 363 8.07 -8.97 -10.00
C ARG A 363 6.99 -7.91 -10.06
N LEU A 364 7.32 -6.72 -10.60
CA LEU A 364 6.44 -5.56 -10.67
C LEU A 364 5.66 -5.50 -12.00
N ARG A 365 5.87 -6.46 -12.90
CA ARG A 365 5.19 -6.52 -14.19
C ARG A 365 3.68 -6.58 -13.99
N PRO A 366 2.92 -5.77 -14.77
CA PRO A 366 1.47 -5.82 -14.77
C PRO A 366 0.96 -7.23 -15.08
N PRO A 367 -0.04 -7.72 -14.37
CA PRO A 367 -0.77 -8.90 -14.79
C PRO A 367 -1.53 -8.62 -16.10
N VAL A 368 -1.85 -9.67 -16.84
CA VAL A 368 -2.74 -9.56 -18.00
C VAL A 368 -4.10 -10.07 -17.56
N TYR A 369 -5.00 -9.15 -17.24
CA TYR A 369 -6.41 -9.47 -17.12
C TYR A 369 -7.00 -9.32 -18.53
N ALA A 370 -7.31 -10.46 -19.16
CA ALA A 370 -7.82 -10.45 -20.53
C ALA A 370 -9.12 -9.64 -20.60
N GLU A 371 -9.21 -8.70 -21.54
CA GLU A 371 -10.41 -7.92 -21.83
C GLU A 371 -11.48 -8.77 -22.53
#